data_7c229ae2e0e09c088f7a5cf105206466
#
_entry.id   7c229ae2e0e09c088f7a5cf105206466
#
_cell.length_a   1.000
_cell.length_b   1.000
_cell.length_c   1.000
_cell.angle_alpha   90.00
_cell.angle_beta   90.00
_cell.angle_gamma   90.00
#
_symmetry.space_group_name_H-M   'P 1'
#
loop_
_entity.id
_entity.type
_entity.pdbx_description
1 polymer ?
#
loop_
_entity_poly.entity_id
_entity_poly.type
_entity_poly.pdbx_seq_one_letter_code
_entity_poly.pdbx_strand_id
1 'polypeptide(L)'
;MTQPTHSEEFCERCWSFDPLAATRGDDDPPLDVITSGTIFFDIIFAGLPRIPEPGEELWSTGLGSCPGGIANLATALARLGLRTGLVAGFGDDAYADWIWETLLEQEHINLTTSPRYDDFHTSLTVAVTVEGDRAMVTHGHELPESLSSHILAAPASRTAVVDLGGETDWWDELRSRGTVLFADIGFDTSGRWDPADLRPLRYCRAFT
;
A
#
# COMPACT_ATOMS: atom_id res chain seq x y z
N MET A 1 15.69 -6.85 -30.82
CA MET A 1 15.98 -5.85 -29.78
C MET A 1 16.00 -6.58 -28.45
N THR A 2 17.17 -6.85 -27.92
CA THR A 2 17.36 -7.46 -26.60
C THR A 2 17.01 -6.41 -25.55
N GLN A 3 16.01 -6.70 -24.73
CA GLN A 3 15.73 -5.90 -23.53
C GLN A 3 16.96 -5.89 -22.63
N PRO A 4 17.32 -4.76 -22.01
CA PRO A 4 18.38 -4.74 -21.04
C PRO A 4 17.96 -5.62 -19.85
N THR A 5 18.76 -6.63 -19.56
CA THR A 5 18.65 -7.37 -18.31
C THR A 5 18.88 -6.38 -17.17
N HIS A 6 17.91 -6.28 -16.24
CA HIS A 6 18.12 -5.58 -14.97
C HIS A 6 19.39 -6.18 -14.34
N SER A 7 20.46 -5.41 -14.31
CA SER A 7 21.66 -5.85 -13.65
C SER A 7 21.42 -5.80 -12.14
N GLU A 8 21.78 -6.84 -11.42
CA GLU A 8 21.75 -6.92 -9.96
C GLU A 8 22.42 -5.70 -9.30
N GLU A 9 23.45 -5.13 -9.93
CA GLU A 9 24.11 -3.88 -9.52
C GLU A 9 23.22 -2.65 -9.45
N PHE A 10 22.16 -2.56 -10.26
CA PHE A 10 21.21 -1.45 -10.20
C PHE A 10 20.28 -1.60 -8.99
N CYS A 11 19.92 -2.83 -8.63
CA CYS A 11 19.07 -3.16 -7.49
C CYS A 11 19.79 -2.85 -6.17
N GLU A 12 21.05 -3.30 -5.98
CA GLU A 12 21.84 -3.01 -4.77
C GLU A 12 22.04 -1.51 -4.54
N ARG A 13 22.23 -0.73 -5.61
CA ARG A 13 22.45 0.72 -5.51
C ARG A 13 21.19 1.48 -5.12
N CYS A 14 19.99 1.02 -5.50
CA CYS A 14 18.72 1.61 -5.08
C CYS A 14 18.49 1.42 -3.58
N TRP A 15 18.81 0.24 -3.03
CA TRP A 15 18.61 -0.05 -1.61
C TRP A 15 19.67 0.57 -0.70
N SER A 16 20.79 1.02 -1.22
CA SER A 16 21.83 1.72 -0.44
C SER A 16 21.60 3.22 -0.32
N PHE A 17 20.64 3.78 -1.08
CA PHE A 17 20.35 5.21 -1.02
C PHE A 17 19.48 5.54 0.18
N ASP A 18 19.97 6.40 1.06
CA ASP A 18 19.23 6.95 2.19
C ASP A 18 19.04 8.46 2.00
N PRO A 19 17.85 8.94 1.64
CA PRO A 19 17.61 10.37 1.41
C PRO A 19 17.72 11.20 2.67
N LEU A 20 17.66 10.57 3.85
CA LEU A 20 17.73 11.23 5.15
C LEU A 20 19.08 11.09 5.83
N ALA A 21 20.08 10.48 5.17
CA ALA A 21 21.39 10.18 5.79
C ALA A 21 22.04 11.39 6.49
N ALA A 22 21.92 12.59 5.89
CA ALA A 22 22.50 13.82 6.45
C ALA A 22 21.75 14.36 7.68
N THR A 23 20.54 13.87 7.95
CA THR A 23 19.65 14.35 9.02
C THR A 23 19.37 13.29 10.08
N ARG A 24 19.92 12.08 9.92
CA ARG A 24 19.75 11.01 10.89
C ARG A 24 20.55 11.27 12.16
N GLY A 25 19.93 11.00 13.30
CA GLY A 25 20.53 11.04 14.62
C GLY A 25 20.33 9.72 15.37
N ASP A 26 21.05 9.56 16.48
CA ASP A 26 21.00 8.34 17.30
C ASP A 26 19.63 8.10 17.95
N ASP A 27 18.86 9.18 18.16
CA ASP A 27 17.51 9.14 18.76
C ASP A 27 16.39 8.99 17.72
N ASP A 28 16.73 8.77 16.46
CA ASP A 28 15.72 8.62 15.41
C ASP A 28 14.88 7.35 15.61
N PRO A 29 13.57 7.43 15.32
CA PRO A 29 12.72 6.26 15.36
C PRO A 29 13.16 5.24 14.30
N PRO A 30 12.92 3.93 14.53
CA PRO A 30 13.33 2.87 13.62
C PRO A 30 12.70 2.98 12.24
N LEU A 31 11.50 3.57 12.13
CA LEU A 31 10.83 3.81 10.85
C LEU A 31 10.81 5.30 10.50
N ASP A 32 10.96 5.59 9.21
CA ASP A 32 10.75 6.94 8.68
C ASP A 32 9.26 7.18 8.40
N VAL A 33 8.57 6.13 7.95
CA VAL A 33 7.15 6.20 7.63
C VAL A 33 6.46 4.87 7.95
N ILE A 34 5.24 4.97 8.47
CA ILE A 34 4.31 3.86 8.60
C ILE A 34 3.07 4.15 7.74
N THR A 35 2.57 3.14 7.06
CA THR A 35 1.34 3.20 6.28
C THR A 35 0.36 2.16 6.80
N SER A 36 -0.94 2.42 6.68
CA SER A 36 -1.97 1.43 7.01
C SER A 36 -3.16 1.58 6.07
N GLY A 37 -3.77 0.47 5.70
CA GLY A 37 -4.93 0.43 4.83
C GLY A 37 -5.16 -0.95 4.21
N THR A 38 -6.06 -1.02 3.25
CA THR A 38 -6.37 -2.26 2.53
C THR A 38 -5.29 -2.56 1.51
N ILE A 39 -4.84 -3.82 1.50
CA ILE A 39 -3.99 -4.37 0.45
C ILE A 39 -4.84 -5.18 -0.54
N PHE A 40 -4.34 -5.27 -1.76
CA PHE A 40 -4.93 -6.07 -2.82
C PHE A 40 -3.87 -6.90 -3.54
N PHE A 41 -4.27 -8.04 -4.05
CA PHE A 41 -3.52 -8.71 -5.11
C PHE A 41 -4.05 -8.20 -6.44
N ASP A 42 -3.28 -7.39 -7.14
CA ASP A 42 -3.69 -6.83 -8.42
C ASP A 42 -3.23 -7.72 -9.57
N ILE A 43 -4.17 -8.13 -10.43
CA ILE A 43 -3.92 -8.81 -11.72
C ILE A 43 -4.22 -7.80 -12.82
N ILE A 44 -3.23 -7.54 -13.69
CA ILE A 44 -3.31 -6.49 -14.70
C ILE A 44 -3.23 -7.12 -16.09
N PHE A 45 -4.31 -7.02 -16.85
CA PHE A 45 -4.34 -7.35 -18.28
C PHE A 45 -4.10 -6.09 -19.09
N ALA A 46 -3.10 -6.11 -19.97
CA ALA A 46 -2.73 -4.96 -20.78
C ALA A 46 -2.78 -5.30 -22.28
N GLY A 47 -2.98 -4.25 -23.08
CA GLY A 47 -2.98 -4.38 -24.53
C GLY A 47 -4.22 -5.02 -25.12
N LEU A 48 -5.37 -4.90 -24.44
CA LEU A 48 -6.66 -5.21 -25.01
C LEU A 48 -7.15 -4.05 -25.88
N PRO A 49 -7.78 -4.34 -27.04
CA PRO A 49 -8.34 -3.29 -27.90
C PRO A 49 -9.60 -2.66 -27.31
N ARG A 50 -10.31 -3.38 -26.45
CA ARG A 50 -11.54 -2.96 -25.76
C ARG A 50 -11.87 -3.93 -24.63
N ILE A 51 -12.84 -3.59 -23.81
CA ILE A 51 -13.45 -4.52 -22.86
C ILE A 51 -14.23 -5.60 -23.65
N PRO A 52 -14.10 -6.91 -23.31
CA PRO A 52 -14.88 -7.96 -23.96
C PRO A 52 -16.39 -7.83 -23.66
N GLU A 53 -17.21 -8.16 -24.65
CA GLU A 53 -18.66 -8.26 -24.46
C GLU A 53 -19.05 -9.61 -23.84
N PRO A 54 -20.25 -9.73 -23.25
CA PRO A 54 -20.71 -10.99 -22.70
C PRO A 54 -20.63 -12.14 -23.73
N GLY A 55 -19.95 -13.23 -23.36
CA GLY A 55 -19.75 -14.41 -24.22
C GLY A 55 -18.53 -14.31 -25.14
N GLU A 56 -17.76 -13.23 -25.09
CA GLU A 56 -16.55 -13.02 -25.88
C GLU A 56 -15.29 -13.31 -25.08
N GLU A 57 -14.28 -13.84 -25.74
CA GLU A 57 -12.92 -13.99 -25.22
C GLU A 57 -11.96 -13.13 -26.05
N LEU A 58 -11.22 -12.24 -25.41
CA LEU A 58 -10.14 -11.46 -26.03
C LEU A 58 -8.81 -11.81 -25.40
N TRP A 59 -7.79 -11.95 -26.24
CA TRP A 59 -6.43 -12.20 -25.79
C TRP A 59 -5.69 -10.88 -25.52
N SER A 60 -5.20 -10.71 -24.29
CA SER A 60 -4.33 -9.60 -23.93
C SER A 60 -2.90 -9.87 -24.42
N THR A 61 -2.15 -8.81 -24.68
CA THR A 61 -0.73 -8.91 -25.05
C THR A 61 0.20 -8.74 -23.87
N GLY A 62 -0.32 -8.33 -22.71
CA GLY A 62 0.44 -8.15 -21.47
C GLY A 62 -0.32 -8.65 -20.27
N LEU A 63 0.42 -9.28 -19.34
CA LEU A 63 -0.06 -9.72 -18.04
C LEU A 63 0.96 -9.33 -16.99
N GLY A 64 0.47 -8.75 -15.88
CA GLY A 64 1.26 -8.46 -14.71
C GLY A 64 0.48 -8.69 -13.42
N SER A 65 1.19 -8.79 -12.31
CA SER A 65 0.61 -8.76 -10.97
C SER A 65 1.50 -7.96 -10.03
N CYS A 66 0.89 -7.31 -9.06
CA CYS A 66 1.61 -6.56 -8.03
C CYS A 66 0.78 -6.49 -6.74
N PRO A 67 1.44 -6.24 -5.58
CA PRO A 67 0.75 -5.78 -4.40
C PRO A 67 0.06 -4.45 -4.70
N GLY A 68 -1.24 -4.34 -4.42
CA GLY A 68 -2.08 -3.17 -4.69
C GLY A 68 -2.54 -2.43 -3.44
N GLY A 69 -3.35 -1.39 -3.63
CA GLY A 69 -3.86 -0.55 -2.55
C GLY A 69 -2.75 0.18 -1.81
N ILE A 70 -2.80 0.18 -0.48
CA ILE A 70 -1.78 0.86 0.35
C ILE A 70 -0.38 0.30 0.15
N ALA A 71 -0.24 -0.94 -0.32
CA ALA A 71 1.05 -1.55 -0.63
C ALA A 71 1.80 -0.83 -1.76
N ASN A 72 1.09 -0.20 -2.71
CA ASN A 72 1.70 0.63 -3.75
C ASN A 72 2.45 1.82 -3.15
N LEU A 73 1.82 2.50 -2.18
CA LEU A 73 2.45 3.64 -1.50
C LEU A 73 3.62 3.19 -0.64
N ALA A 74 3.45 2.12 0.14
CA ALA A 74 4.52 1.55 0.96
C ALA A 74 5.74 1.18 0.10
N THR A 75 5.52 0.50 -1.03
CA THR A 75 6.56 0.15 -2.00
C THR A 75 7.25 1.40 -2.58
N ALA A 76 6.48 2.41 -2.97
CA ALA A 76 7.06 3.66 -3.49
C ALA A 76 7.96 4.35 -2.45
N LEU A 77 7.52 4.42 -1.20
CA LEU A 77 8.29 5.01 -0.10
C LEU A 77 9.57 4.21 0.19
N ALA A 78 9.47 2.88 0.22
CA ALA A 78 10.63 2.00 0.42
C ALA A 78 11.67 2.17 -0.72
N ARG A 79 11.20 2.19 -1.97
CA ARG A 79 12.07 2.40 -3.16
C ARG A 79 12.70 3.79 -3.22
N LEU A 80 12.12 4.78 -2.54
CA LEU A 80 12.74 6.09 -2.32
C LEU A 80 13.82 6.07 -1.22
N GLY A 81 14.08 4.92 -0.58
CA GLY A 81 15.11 4.75 0.44
C GLY A 81 14.63 5.07 1.87
N LEU A 82 13.32 5.15 2.10
CA LEU A 82 12.77 5.35 3.43
C LEU A 82 12.58 4.01 4.16
N ARG A 83 12.89 3.98 5.45
CA ARG A 83 12.59 2.84 6.32
C ARG A 83 11.07 2.78 6.53
N THR A 84 10.42 1.92 5.74
CA THR A 84 8.96 1.87 5.62
C THR A 84 8.37 0.71 6.40
N GLY A 85 7.33 0.99 7.18
CA GLY A 85 6.45 -0.02 7.78
C GLY A 85 5.07 -0.01 7.13
N LEU A 86 4.45 -1.17 7.07
CA LEU A 86 3.07 -1.33 6.64
C LEU A 86 2.32 -2.15 7.68
N VAL A 87 1.13 -1.70 8.07
CA VAL A 87 0.17 -2.46 8.87
C VAL A 87 -1.09 -2.67 8.05
N ALA A 88 -1.30 -3.90 7.61
CA ALA A 88 -2.44 -4.31 6.80
C ALA A 88 -2.87 -5.73 7.20
N GLY A 89 -4.14 -6.05 6.99
CA GLY A 89 -4.64 -7.41 7.21
C GLY A 89 -4.36 -8.31 6.01
N PHE A 90 -3.82 -9.49 6.27
CA PHE A 90 -3.52 -10.52 5.28
C PHE A 90 -4.39 -11.75 5.52
N GLY A 91 -4.73 -12.44 4.47
CA GLY A 91 -5.40 -13.74 4.55
C GLY A 91 -4.42 -14.90 4.80
N ASP A 92 -4.97 -16.10 4.76
CA ASP A 92 -4.25 -17.38 4.80
C ASP A 92 -4.18 -18.05 3.42
N ASP A 93 -4.32 -17.29 2.37
CA ASP A 93 -4.33 -17.74 0.97
C ASP A 93 -2.99 -17.50 0.24
N ALA A 94 -2.87 -18.12 -0.94
CA ALA A 94 -1.66 -18.00 -1.77
C ALA A 94 -1.37 -16.56 -2.24
N TYR A 95 -2.38 -15.68 -2.32
CA TYR A 95 -2.20 -14.28 -2.69
C TYR A 95 -1.55 -13.51 -1.54
N ALA A 96 -2.00 -13.77 -0.30
CA ALA A 96 -1.38 -13.22 0.90
C ALA A 96 0.08 -13.62 1.03
N ASP A 97 0.41 -14.89 0.81
CA ASP A 97 1.78 -15.39 0.88
C ASP A 97 2.68 -14.68 -0.12
N TRP A 98 2.24 -14.57 -1.36
CA TRP A 98 2.98 -13.90 -2.41
C TRP A 98 3.19 -12.40 -2.15
N ILE A 99 2.13 -11.69 -1.68
CA ILE A 99 2.24 -10.28 -1.32
C ILE A 99 3.21 -10.11 -0.15
N TRP A 100 3.08 -10.94 0.88
CA TRP A 100 3.93 -10.89 2.08
C TRP A 100 5.40 -11.04 1.72
N GLU A 101 5.75 -12.10 0.97
CA GLU A 101 7.10 -12.35 0.53
C GLU A 101 7.64 -11.18 -0.33
N THR A 102 6.84 -10.69 -1.27
CA THR A 102 7.22 -9.55 -2.11
C THR A 102 7.51 -8.30 -1.28
N LEU A 103 6.64 -7.94 -0.35
CA LEU A 103 6.82 -6.73 0.46
C LEU A 103 7.98 -6.85 1.44
N LEU A 104 8.11 -8.01 2.10
CA LEU A 104 9.14 -8.23 3.11
C LEU A 104 10.53 -8.43 2.49
N GLU A 105 10.66 -9.32 1.50
CA GLU A 105 11.96 -9.76 1.00
C GLU A 105 12.46 -8.95 -0.19
N GLN A 106 11.56 -8.51 -1.08
CA GLN A 106 11.97 -7.74 -2.25
C GLN A 106 11.93 -6.23 -2.00
N GLU A 107 10.93 -5.73 -1.26
CA GLU A 107 10.75 -4.30 -1.01
C GLU A 107 11.26 -3.87 0.38
N HIS A 108 11.71 -4.80 1.23
CA HIS A 108 12.25 -4.56 2.58
C HIS A 108 11.33 -3.75 3.50
N ILE A 109 10.02 -3.95 3.36
CA ILE A 109 9.01 -3.28 4.16
C ILE A 109 8.81 -4.03 5.47
N ASN A 110 8.78 -3.33 6.58
CA ASN A 110 8.51 -3.90 7.90
C ASN A 110 7.02 -4.26 8.02
N LEU A 111 6.73 -5.55 8.21
CA LEU A 111 5.38 -6.10 8.37
C LEU A 111 5.15 -6.70 9.76
N THR A 112 6.02 -6.41 10.74
CA THR A 112 6.05 -7.14 12.04
C THR A 112 4.76 -7.07 12.84
N THR A 113 3.93 -6.06 12.60
CA THR A 113 2.62 -5.90 13.28
C THR A 113 1.44 -6.04 12.34
N SER A 114 1.65 -6.44 11.10
CA SER A 114 0.56 -6.79 10.19
C SER A 114 -0.04 -8.14 10.60
N PRO A 115 -1.35 -8.23 10.89
CA PRO A 115 -1.98 -9.49 11.24
C PRO A 115 -2.22 -10.38 10.02
N ARG A 116 -2.21 -11.69 10.25
CA ARG A 116 -2.75 -12.68 9.31
C ARG A 116 -3.95 -13.35 9.96
N TYR A 117 -5.01 -13.53 9.17
CA TYR A 117 -6.28 -14.06 9.65
C TYR A 117 -6.58 -15.39 8.99
N ASP A 118 -6.87 -16.39 9.80
CA ASP A 118 -7.38 -17.69 9.33
C ASP A 118 -8.79 -17.49 8.72
N ASP A 119 -9.11 -18.27 7.69
CA ASP A 119 -10.40 -18.24 6.98
C ASP A 119 -10.75 -16.86 6.39
N PHE A 120 -9.73 -15.99 6.16
CA PHE A 120 -9.88 -14.69 5.53
C PHE A 120 -9.25 -14.70 4.14
N HIS A 121 -9.98 -14.20 3.15
CA HIS A 121 -9.51 -14.10 1.78
C HIS A 121 -8.91 -12.72 1.51
N THR A 122 -7.68 -12.69 1.03
CA THR A 122 -7.01 -11.46 0.62
C THR A 122 -7.78 -10.77 -0.50
N SER A 123 -7.95 -9.45 -0.40
CA SER A 123 -8.65 -8.69 -1.44
C SER A 123 -7.91 -8.78 -2.77
N LEU A 124 -8.67 -8.91 -3.86
CA LEU A 124 -8.15 -9.10 -5.20
C LEU A 124 -8.77 -8.10 -6.18
N THR A 125 -7.96 -7.51 -7.04
CA THR A 125 -8.40 -6.65 -8.12
C THR A 125 -7.94 -7.21 -9.46
N VAL A 126 -8.84 -7.28 -10.43
CA VAL A 126 -8.51 -7.48 -11.83
C VAL A 126 -8.63 -6.13 -12.54
N ALA A 127 -7.53 -5.64 -13.08
CA ALA A 127 -7.47 -4.41 -13.86
C ALA A 127 -7.28 -4.74 -15.34
N VAL A 128 -8.10 -4.15 -16.20
CA VAL A 128 -8.02 -4.26 -17.64
C VAL A 128 -7.73 -2.89 -18.22
N THR A 129 -6.59 -2.75 -18.93
CA THR A 129 -6.21 -1.48 -19.55
C THR A 129 -6.71 -1.42 -21.00
N VAL A 130 -7.42 -0.35 -21.32
CA VAL A 130 -8.01 -0.09 -22.64
C VAL A 130 -7.88 1.39 -22.97
N GLU A 131 -7.36 1.72 -24.16
CA GLU A 131 -7.31 3.09 -24.70
C GLU A 131 -6.72 4.16 -23.74
N GLY A 132 -5.72 3.77 -22.95
CA GLY A 132 -5.05 4.71 -22.03
C GLY A 132 -5.74 4.91 -20.68
N ASP A 133 -6.83 4.19 -20.44
CA ASP A 133 -7.55 4.12 -19.16
C ASP A 133 -7.66 2.67 -18.67
N ARG A 134 -8.35 2.43 -17.58
CA ARG A 134 -8.52 1.10 -16.98
C ARG A 134 -9.93 0.88 -16.46
N ALA A 135 -10.42 -0.34 -16.60
CA ALA A 135 -11.56 -0.85 -15.86
C ALA A 135 -11.09 -1.85 -14.81
N MET A 136 -11.71 -1.84 -13.64
CA MET A 136 -11.34 -2.72 -12.54
C MET A 136 -12.55 -3.45 -11.99
N VAL A 137 -12.33 -4.71 -11.59
CA VAL A 137 -13.26 -5.50 -10.79
C VAL A 137 -12.53 -5.93 -9.54
N THR A 138 -13.08 -5.59 -8.39
CA THR A 138 -12.47 -5.89 -7.09
C THR A 138 -13.39 -6.78 -6.27
N HIS A 139 -12.79 -7.74 -5.57
CA HIS A 139 -13.42 -8.56 -4.53
C HIS A 139 -12.62 -8.46 -3.25
N GLY A 140 -13.31 -8.34 -2.12
CA GLY A 140 -12.70 -8.30 -0.79
C GLY A 140 -13.76 -8.35 0.31
N HIS A 141 -13.31 -8.52 1.51
CA HIS A 141 -14.13 -8.55 2.73
C HIS A 141 -13.64 -7.50 3.72
N GLU A 142 -14.52 -7.08 4.61
CA GLU A 142 -14.11 -6.31 5.78
C GLU A 142 -13.18 -7.15 6.66
N LEU A 143 -12.19 -6.49 7.26
CA LEU A 143 -11.27 -7.17 8.17
C LEU A 143 -12.02 -7.71 9.39
N PRO A 144 -11.59 -8.85 9.95
CA PRO A 144 -12.22 -9.43 11.14
C PRO A 144 -12.17 -8.52 12.36
N GLU A 145 -11.18 -7.63 12.42
CA GLU A 145 -10.99 -6.67 13.51
C GLU A 145 -10.33 -5.37 13.02
N SER A 146 -10.38 -4.33 13.87
CA SER A 146 -9.68 -3.08 13.65
C SER A 146 -8.17 -3.24 13.66
N LEU A 147 -7.47 -2.53 12.76
CA LEU A 147 -6.02 -2.48 12.74
C LEU A 147 -5.41 -1.51 13.79
N SER A 148 -6.23 -0.75 14.52
CA SER A 148 -5.76 0.28 15.46
C SER A 148 -4.75 -0.24 16.47
N SER A 149 -5.01 -1.41 17.08
CA SER A 149 -4.09 -2.03 18.04
C SER A 149 -2.76 -2.44 17.41
N HIS A 150 -2.79 -2.94 16.18
CA HIS A 150 -1.61 -3.34 15.42
C HIS A 150 -0.76 -2.13 15.00
N ILE A 151 -1.43 -1.03 14.61
CA ILE A 151 -0.76 0.23 14.27
C ILE A 151 -0.06 0.81 15.51
N LEU A 152 -0.73 0.81 16.65
CA LEU A 152 -0.18 1.34 17.91
C LEU A 152 0.93 0.46 18.47
N ALA A 153 0.98 -0.83 18.14
CA ALA A 153 2.04 -1.76 18.50
C ALA A 153 3.24 -1.71 17.53
N ALA A 154 3.09 -1.05 16.39
CA ALA A 154 4.16 -0.94 15.41
C ALA A 154 5.38 -0.18 15.97
N PRO A 155 6.59 -0.42 15.43
CA PRO A 155 7.75 0.37 15.75
C PRO A 155 7.51 1.86 15.55
N ALA A 156 8.10 2.70 16.41
CA ALA A 156 7.96 4.15 16.30
C ALA A 156 8.37 4.65 14.90
N SER A 157 7.63 5.65 14.40
CA SER A 157 7.87 6.23 13.08
C SER A 157 7.91 7.76 13.14
N ARG A 158 8.69 8.40 12.26
CA ARG A 158 8.71 9.86 12.10
C ARG A 158 7.39 10.38 11.54
N THR A 159 6.83 9.64 10.58
CA THR A 159 5.62 10.02 9.87
C THR A 159 4.67 8.84 9.72
N ALA A 160 3.40 9.11 9.53
CA ALA A 160 2.42 8.12 9.12
C ALA A 160 1.61 8.67 7.94
N VAL A 161 1.30 7.79 6.98
CA VAL A 161 0.30 8.08 5.94
C VAL A 161 -0.98 7.36 6.31
N VAL A 162 -2.06 8.12 6.43
CA VAL A 162 -3.35 7.69 6.93
C VAL A 162 -4.42 7.87 5.85
N ASP A 163 -5.38 6.95 5.82
CA ASP A 163 -6.55 7.04 4.95
C ASP A 163 -7.69 7.73 5.70
N LEU A 164 -8.28 8.78 5.10
CA LEU A 164 -9.43 9.49 5.67
C LEU A 164 -10.71 8.67 5.70
N GLY A 165 -10.84 7.67 4.84
CA GLY A 165 -11.97 6.75 4.83
C GLY A 165 -11.89 5.67 5.91
N GLY A 166 -10.74 5.56 6.58
CA GLY A 166 -10.48 4.55 7.60
C GLY A 166 -10.78 5.01 9.03
N GLU A 167 -10.37 4.16 9.98
CA GLU A 167 -10.47 4.44 11.41
C GLU A 167 -9.47 5.53 11.81
N THR A 168 -9.88 6.45 12.67
CA THR A 168 -9.10 7.62 13.08
C THR A 168 -8.79 7.67 14.58
N ASP A 169 -9.26 6.70 15.35
CA ASP A 169 -9.13 6.64 16.82
C ASP A 169 -7.69 6.52 17.32
N TRP A 170 -6.78 5.96 16.52
CA TRP A 170 -5.37 5.80 16.82
C TRP A 170 -4.49 7.03 16.45
N TRP A 171 -5.05 8.03 15.73
CA TRP A 171 -4.27 9.17 15.24
C TRP A 171 -3.74 10.05 16.36
N ASP A 172 -4.56 10.33 17.37
CA ASP A 172 -4.15 11.19 18.50
C ASP A 172 -3.01 10.54 19.30
N GLU A 173 -3.02 9.23 19.44
CA GLU A 173 -1.95 8.49 20.11
C GLU A 173 -0.64 8.56 19.33
N LEU A 174 -0.64 8.32 18.00
CA LEU A 174 0.58 8.48 17.19
C LEU A 174 1.13 9.90 17.25
N ARG A 175 0.26 10.91 17.18
CA ARG A 175 0.66 12.30 17.30
C ARG A 175 1.25 12.61 18.67
N SER A 176 0.70 12.06 19.73
CA SER A 176 1.25 12.22 21.10
C SER A 176 2.65 11.66 21.24
N ARG A 177 2.98 10.64 20.45
CA ARG A 177 4.33 10.04 20.33
C ARG A 177 5.27 10.83 19.41
N GLY A 178 4.80 11.94 18.81
CA GLY A 178 5.59 12.81 17.93
C GLY A 178 5.53 12.44 16.45
N THR A 179 4.72 11.46 16.06
CA THR A 179 4.53 11.09 14.65
C THR A 179 3.75 12.16 13.90
N VAL A 180 4.26 12.61 12.76
CA VAL A 180 3.60 13.59 11.88
C VAL A 180 2.70 12.87 10.89
N LEU A 181 1.41 13.24 10.83
CA LEU A 181 0.44 12.61 9.94
C LEU A 181 0.37 13.30 8.57
N PHE A 182 0.32 12.49 7.53
CA PHE A 182 -0.03 12.86 6.17
C PHE A 182 -1.26 12.04 5.77
N ALA A 183 -2.21 12.64 5.07
CA ALA A 183 -3.42 11.96 4.67
C ALA A 183 -3.46 11.72 3.17
N ASP A 184 -4.05 10.60 2.79
CA ASP A 184 -4.54 10.32 1.46
C ASP A 184 -6.07 10.20 1.51
N ILE A 185 -6.73 10.59 0.41
CA ILE A 185 -8.18 10.45 0.25
C ILE A 185 -8.41 9.36 -0.78
N GLY A 186 -8.86 8.19 -0.31
CA GLY A 186 -9.29 7.11 -1.17
C GLY A 186 -10.49 7.51 -2.05
N PHE A 187 -10.84 6.65 -2.99
CA PHE A 187 -12.01 6.85 -3.84
C PHE A 187 -13.30 6.79 -3.03
N ASP A 188 -14.10 7.87 -3.06
CA ASP A 188 -15.44 7.88 -2.46
C ASP A 188 -16.44 7.14 -3.36
N THR A 189 -16.75 5.89 -3.00
CA THR A 189 -17.73 5.07 -3.72
C THR A 189 -19.14 5.65 -3.73
N SER A 190 -19.47 6.54 -2.76
CA SER A 190 -20.75 7.24 -2.73
C SER A 190 -20.83 8.38 -3.77
N GLY A 191 -19.68 8.87 -4.23
CA GLY A 191 -19.53 9.99 -5.14
C GLY A 191 -19.99 11.35 -4.57
N ARG A 192 -20.28 11.42 -3.26
CA ARG A 192 -20.80 12.64 -2.63
C ARG A 192 -19.72 13.62 -2.21
N TRP A 193 -18.54 13.09 -1.86
CA TRP A 193 -17.38 13.89 -1.42
C TRP A 193 -17.76 14.89 -0.32
N ASP A 194 -18.36 14.39 0.77
CA ASP A 194 -18.88 15.24 1.86
C ASP A 194 -17.72 15.97 2.56
N PRO A 195 -17.72 17.32 2.61
CA PRO A 195 -16.72 18.07 3.35
C PRO A 195 -16.63 17.73 4.84
N ALA A 196 -17.66 17.11 5.42
CA ALA A 196 -17.62 16.65 6.81
C ALA A 196 -16.60 15.55 7.02
N ASP A 197 -16.36 14.70 6.01
CA ASP A 197 -15.39 13.60 6.04
C ASP A 197 -13.95 14.13 6.03
N LEU A 198 -13.75 15.40 5.63
CA LEU A 198 -12.44 16.05 5.63
C LEU A 198 -12.02 16.64 7.00
N ARG A 199 -12.90 16.60 8.00
CA ARG A 199 -12.59 17.18 9.33
C ARG A 199 -11.31 16.63 9.98
N PRO A 200 -10.96 15.33 9.84
CA PRO A 200 -9.74 14.79 10.42
C PRO A 200 -8.46 15.39 9.82
N LEU A 201 -8.50 16.02 8.63
CA LEU A 201 -7.35 16.67 8.00
C LEU A 201 -6.69 17.75 8.88
N ARG A 202 -7.45 18.32 9.82
CA ARG A 202 -6.88 19.28 10.81
C ARG A 202 -5.72 18.70 11.63
N TYR A 203 -5.63 17.38 11.71
CA TYR A 203 -4.56 16.67 12.42
C TYR A 203 -3.36 16.36 11.53
N CYS A 204 -3.52 16.50 10.22
CA CYS A 204 -2.50 16.17 9.24
C CYS A 204 -1.66 17.38 8.84
N ARG A 205 -0.40 17.12 8.49
CA ARG A 205 0.53 18.13 8.00
C ARG A 205 0.25 18.54 6.55
N ALA A 206 -0.15 17.56 5.75
CA ALA A 206 -0.56 17.72 4.36
C ALA A 206 -1.44 16.52 3.94
N PHE A 207 -2.10 16.66 2.80
CA PHE A 207 -2.87 15.59 2.17
C PHE A 207 -2.72 15.66 0.64
N THR A 208 -2.98 14.55 -0.04
CA THR A 208 -3.00 14.40 -1.49
C THR A 208 -4.37 13.97 -1.97
#